data_d320b5ac0fba5f4249eeb5c47c50d22c
#
_entry.id   d320b5ac0fba5f4249eeb5c47c50d22c
#
_cell.length_a   1.000
_cell.length_b   1.000
_cell.length_c   1.000
_cell.angle_alpha   90.00
_cell.angle_beta   90.00
_cell.angle_gamma   90.00
#
_symmetry.space_group_name_H-M   'P 1'
#
loop_
_entity.id
_entity.type
_entity.pdbx_description
1 polymer ?
#
loop_
_entity_poly.entity_id
_entity_poly.type
_entity_poly.pdbx_seq_one_letter_code
_entity_poly.pdbx_strand_id
1 'polypeptide(L)'
;MLDQTQIDKFHREGFLIARNVVPRDAVQALQAEIEATIDWQAQMLRERGEIAEMHEDADFLHRTALLHAQSPRILDPIAHGIHTGPAIFNLLTCPAILDIMEQLLGPEILVSSIYRLRPKLPGLAEGVIPWHQDSAYFHSCADDDLVPTFWVPLMNATVESGCMEVLPGCHRKGVLRHYWADLRAPGLSVHPDHMPDVKPVPVPAGIGDAVIMTNLTPHRSTDNVSSLIRWSADIRFNSPEAGDYGPNEASFLGRSKVRPDDVITDXREFEKIRANHVPSVRIDRTWLRHDKETFLNPEKRVDLAR
;
A
#
# COMPACT_ATOMS: atom_id res chain seq x y z
N MET A 1 6.99 -13.94 -14.64
CA MET A 1 6.14 -13.44 -15.76
C MET A 1 4.75 -14.06 -15.66
N LEU A 2 3.72 -13.33 -16.07
CA LEU A 2 2.33 -13.81 -16.13
C LEU A 2 2.09 -14.50 -17.47
N ASP A 3 1.26 -15.52 -17.48
CA ASP A 3 0.76 -16.09 -18.74
C ASP A 3 -0.46 -15.29 -19.25
N GLN A 4 -0.89 -15.55 -20.49
CA GLN A 4 -1.96 -14.77 -21.11
C GLN A 4 -3.29 -14.92 -20.33
N THR A 5 -3.58 -16.10 -19.79
CA THR A 5 -4.80 -16.33 -19.01
C THR A 5 -4.82 -15.44 -17.74
N GLN A 6 -3.66 -15.27 -17.11
CA GLN A 6 -3.51 -14.42 -15.93
C GLN A 6 -3.69 -12.95 -16.30
N ILE A 7 -3.12 -12.51 -17.43
CA ILE A 7 -3.28 -11.12 -17.92
C ILE A 7 -4.75 -10.86 -18.24
N ASP A 8 -5.40 -11.77 -18.96
CA ASP A 8 -6.82 -11.66 -19.31
C ASP A 8 -7.69 -11.61 -18.05
N LYS A 9 -7.35 -12.43 -17.04
CA LYS A 9 -8.05 -12.41 -15.76
C LYS A 9 -7.87 -11.07 -15.04
N PHE A 10 -6.65 -10.53 -15.00
CA PHE A 10 -6.37 -9.23 -14.40
C PHE A 10 -7.24 -8.14 -15.03
N HIS A 11 -7.30 -8.08 -16.37
CA HIS A 11 -8.12 -7.07 -17.06
C HIS A 11 -9.61 -7.29 -16.85
N ARG A 12 -10.07 -8.55 -16.76
CA ARG A 12 -11.48 -8.87 -16.56
C ARG A 12 -11.95 -8.61 -15.13
N GLU A 13 -11.14 -9.02 -14.15
CA GLU A 13 -11.52 -8.98 -12.73
C GLU A 13 -11.04 -7.72 -11.99
N GLY A 14 -10.02 -7.04 -12.54
CA GLY A 14 -9.38 -5.89 -11.89
C GLY A 14 -8.29 -6.27 -10.89
N PHE A 15 -8.08 -7.56 -10.68
CA PHE A 15 -7.05 -8.05 -9.76
C PHE A 15 -6.60 -9.46 -10.15
N LEU A 16 -5.45 -9.83 -9.58
CA LEU A 16 -4.87 -11.16 -9.75
C LEU A 16 -4.08 -11.53 -8.49
N ILE A 17 -4.22 -12.76 -8.01
CA ILE A 17 -3.28 -13.33 -7.04
C ILE A 17 -2.21 -14.06 -7.87
N ALA A 18 -1.05 -13.44 -7.99
CA ALA A 18 0.09 -13.99 -8.73
C ALA A 18 0.95 -14.83 -7.76
N ARG A 19 1.09 -16.10 -8.05
CA ARG A 19 1.77 -17.04 -7.14
C ARG A 19 3.25 -17.16 -7.51
N ASN A 20 4.13 -17.11 -6.49
CA ASN A 20 5.58 -17.31 -6.59
C ASN A 20 6.23 -16.35 -7.60
N VAL A 21 5.83 -15.08 -7.56
CA VAL A 21 6.34 -14.04 -8.47
C VAL A 21 7.33 -13.10 -7.80
N VAL A 22 7.37 -13.09 -6.47
CA VAL A 22 8.31 -12.26 -5.70
C VAL A 22 9.42 -13.17 -5.15
N PRO A 23 10.70 -12.87 -5.41
CA PRO A 23 11.80 -13.67 -4.84
C PRO A 23 11.72 -13.70 -3.30
N ARG A 24 11.84 -14.88 -2.73
CA ARG A 24 11.74 -15.05 -1.27
C ARG A 24 12.87 -14.34 -0.53
N ASP A 25 14.05 -14.29 -1.12
CA ASP A 25 15.20 -13.57 -0.55
C ASP A 25 14.95 -12.05 -0.49
N ALA A 26 14.24 -11.48 -1.47
CA ALA A 26 13.85 -10.07 -1.42
C ALA A 26 12.88 -9.80 -0.25
N VAL A 27 11.95 -10.72 -0.01
CA VAL A 27 11.02 -10.62 1.14
C VAL A 27 11.81 -10.73 2.46
N GLN A 28 12.72 -11.70 2.56
CA GLN A 28 13.53 -11.91 3.76
C GLN A 28 14.44 -10.69 4.05
N ALA A 29 15.03 -10.12 3.00
CA ALA A 29 15.85 -8.92 3.16
C ALA A 29 15.01 -7.74 3.71
N LEU A 30 13.77 -7.58 3.22
CA LEU A 30 12.90 -6.53 3.71
C LEU A 30 12.43 -6.80 5.15
N GLN A 31 12.17 -8.05 5.52
CA GLN A 31 11.87 -8.42 6.91
C GLN A 31 13.04 -8.01 7.82
N ALA A 32 14.28 -8.38 7.44
CA ALA A 32 15.48 -8.05 8.22
C ALA A 32 15.69 -6.53 8.33
N GLU A 33 15.40 -5.78 7.26
CA GLU A 33 15.49 -4.31 7.26
C GLU A 33 14.46 -3.70 8.22
N ILE A 34 13.23 -4.23 8.21
CA ILE A 34 12.18 -3.81 9.15
C ILE A 34 12.61 -4.12 10.59
N GLU A 35 13.12 -5.32 10.86
CA GLU A 35 13.60 -5.70 12.20
C GLU A 35 14.69 -4.74 12.70
N ALA A 36 15.68 -4.45 11.85
CA ALA A 36 16.75 -3.50 12.21
C ALA A 36 16.21 -2.09 12.49
N THR A 37 15.21 -1.66 11.73
CA THR A 37 14.56 -0.35 11.92
C THR A 37 13.80 -0.32 13.25
N ILE A 38 13.07 -1.39 13.55
CA ILE A 38 12.33 -1.53 14.83
C ILE A 38 13.31 -1.60 16.00
N ASP A 39 14.44 -2.32 15.86
CA ASP A 39 15.49 -2.38 16.89
C ASP A 39 16.03 -0.99 17.21
N TRP A 40 16.41 -0.25 16.19
CA TRP A 40 16.92 1.11 16.35
C TRP A 40 15.90 1.99 17.07
N GLN A 41 14.64 1.94 16.65
CA GLN A 41 13.58 2.76 17.27
C GLN A 41 13.31 2.33 18.71
N ALA A 42 13.31 1.02 18.98
CA ALA A 42 13.10 0.51 20.35
C ALA A 42 14.20 0.99 21.30
N GLN A 43 15.46 0.99 20.85
CA GLN A 43 16.58 1.51 21.64
C GLN A 43 16.39 2.99 21.97
N MET A 44 16.03 3.80 20.95
CA MET A 44 15.76 5.22 21.12
C MET A 44 14.63 5.48 22.14
N LEU A 45 13.55 4.69 22.05
CA LEU A 45 12.40 4.82 22.95
C LEU A 45 12.74 4.35 24.38
N ARG A 46 13.59 3.31 24.49
CA ARG A 46 14.08 2.83 25.79
C ARG A 46 14.92 3.90 26.49
N GLU A 47 15.82 4.57 25.75
CA GLU A 47 16.63 5.66 26.28
C GLU A 47 15.78 6.84 26.80
N ARG A 48 14.60 7.02 26.19
CA ARG A 48 13.62 8.05 26.62
C ARG A 48 12.70 7.57 27.74
N GLY A 49 12.82 6.31 28.14
CA GLY A 49 11.96 5.72 29.18
C GLY A 49 10.55 5.37 28.71
N GLU A 50 10.33 5.34 27.40
CA GLU A 50 9.03 5.01 26.80
C GLU A 50 8.82 3.51 26.61
N ILE A 51 9.91 2.73 26.57
CA ILE A 51 9.90 1.27 26.48
C ILE A 51 10.75 0.72 27.62
N ALA A 52 10.20 -0.21 28.39
CA ALA A 52 10.90 -0.90 29.48
C ALA A 52 11.48 -2.23 29.04
N GLU A 53 10.70 -3.02 28.28
CA GLU A 53 11.08 -4.37 27.85
C GLU A 53 11.31 -4.39 26.33
N MET A 54 12.47 -4.92 25.93
CA MET A 54 12.89 -4.95 24.52
C MET A 54 12.34 -6.15 23.75
N HIS A 55 11.83 -7.16 24.44
CA HIS A 55 11.26 -8.39 23.84
C HIS A 55 12.17 -9.00 22.77
N GLU A 56 13.47 -9.10 23.07
CA GLU A 56 14.48 -9.58 22.12
C GLU A 56 14.29 -11.04 21.73
N ASP A 57 13.62 -11.83 22.58
CA ASP A 57 13.32 -13.25 22.32
C ASP A 57 12.11 -13.46 21.41
N ALA A 58 11.33 -12.41 21.12
CA ALA A 58 10.14 -12.51 20.29
C ALA A 58 10.51 -12.42 18.80
N ASP A 59 9.84 -13.20 17.98
CA ASP A 59 10.11 -13.22 16.53
C ASP A 59 9.47 -12.05 15.79
N PHE A 60 9.78 -11.95 14.50
CA PHE A 60 9.32 -10.90 13.59
C PHE A 60 7.80 -10.67 13.64
N LEU A 61 7.02 -11.74 13.80
CA LEU A 61 5.56 -11.68 13.72
C LEU A 61 4.90 -11.28 15.04
N HIS A 62 5.66 -11.19 16.15
CA HIS A 62 5.11 -10.86 17.47
C HIS A 62 5.75 -9.60 18.07
N ARG A 63 7.05 -9.44 17.88
CA ARG A 63 7.84 -8.47 18.64
C ARG A 63 7.33 -7.03 18.53
N THR A 64 7.04 -6.57 17.33
CA THR A 64 6.60 -5.17 17.15
C THR A 64 5.27 -4.90 17.87
N ALA A 65 4.37 -5.89 17.97
CA ALA A 65 3.12 -5.72 18.73
C ALA A 65 3.38 -5.55 20.22
N LEU A 66 4.32 -6.31 20.77
CA LEU A 66 4.71 -6.21 22.19
C LEU A 66 5.35 -4.85 22.49
N LEU A 67 6.20 -4.36 21.59
CA LEU A 67 6.80 -3.03 21.71
C LEU A 67 5.76 -1.93 21.54
N HIS A 68 4.83 -2.08 20.59
CA HIS A 68 3.74 -1.12 20.32
C HIS A 68 2.83 -0.97 21.53
N ALA A 69 2.59 -2.05 22.28
CA ALA A 69 1.78 -2.00 23.50
C ALA A 69 2.40 -1.10 24.57
N GLN A 70 3.73 -0.90 24.55
CA GLN A 70 4.42 0.01 25.46
C GLN A 70 4.49 1.43 24.87
N SER A 71 4.79 1.56 23.57
CA SER A 71 4.81 2.86 22.89
C SER A 71 4.41 2.70 21.42
N PRO A 72 3.26 3.27 21.01
CA PRO A 72 2.87 3.25 19.57
C PRO A 72 3.90 3.90 18.66
N ARG A 73 4.78 4.74 19.20
CA ARG A 73 5.84 5.41 18.45
C ARG A 73 6.88 4.44 17.87
N ILE A 74 6.82 3.16 18.23
CA ILE A 74 7.68 2.14 17.64
C ILE A 74 7.52 2.07 16.10
N LEU A 75 6.36 2.47 15.59
CA LEU A 75 6.09 2.45 14.16
C LEU A 75 6.43 3.78 13.44
N ASP A 76 6.86 4.83 14.15
CA ASP A 76 7.15 6.14 13.53
C ASP A 76 8.10 6.05 12.32
N PRO A 77 9.21 5.30 12.35
CA PRO A 77 10.14 5.27 11.21
C PRO A 77 9.60 4.48 10.00
N ILE A 78 8.53 3.72 10.17
CA ILE A 78 7.94 2.90 9.09
C ILE A 78 6.65 3.54 8.56
N ALA A 79 5.97 4.33 9.40
CA ALA A 79 4.68 4.92 9.10
C ALA A 79 4.75 5.87 7.89
N HIS A 80 3.62 6.02 7.23
CA HIS A 80 3.37 7.05 6.20
C HIS A 80 4.25 6.95 4.94
N GLY A 81 4.92 5.81 4.70
CA GLY A 81 5.72 5.61 3.50
C GLY A 81 7.02 6.41 3.48
N ILE A 82 7.54 6.73 4.65
CA ILE A 82 8.80 7.47 4.78
C ILE A 82 10.03 6.55 4.85
N HIS A 83 9.81 5.26 5.11
CA HIS A 83 10.91 4.30 5.21
C HIS A 83 11.70 4.23 3.90
N THR A 84 13.01 4.39 4.00
CA THR A 84 13.94 4.22 2.90
C THR A 84 15.07 3.27 3.36
N GLY A 85 15.49 2.39 2.48
CA GLY A 85 16.56 1.47 2.78
C GLY A 85 16.86 0.58 1.58
N PRO A 86 17.95 -0.17 1.63
CA PRO A 86 18.34 -0.99 0.48
C PRO A 86 17.34 -2.11 0.15
N ALA A 87 16.69 -2.72 1.15
CA ALA A 87 15.79 -3.83 0.87
C ALA A 87 14.47 -3.35 0.25
N ILE A 88 13.90 -2.23 0.74
CA ILE A 88 12.71 -1.67 0.09
C ILE A 88 13.06 -1.17 -1.32
N PHE A 89 14.22 -0.54 -1.52
CA PHE A 89 14.66 -0.13 -2.86
C PHE A 89 14.79 -1.34 -3.79
N ASN A 90 15.41 -2.42 -3.32
CA ASN A 90 15.57 -3.66 -4.10
C ASN A 90 14.21 -4.29 -4.43
N LEU A 91 13.22 -4.19 -3.55
CA LEU A 91 11.86 -4.67 -3.85
C LEU A 91 11.19 -3.80 -4.92
N LEU A 92 11.32 -2.47 -4.81
CA LEU A 92 10.75 -1.51 -5.76
C LEU A 92 11.35 -1.69 -7.18
N THR A 93 12.62 -2.09 -7.26
CA THR A 93 13.33 -2.27 -8.53
C THR A 93 13.52 -3.74 -8.89
N CYS A 94 12.83 -4.65 -8.20
CA CYS A 94 12.98 -6.09 -8.40
C CYS A 94 12.70 -6.49 -9.86
N PRO A 95 13.68 -7.09 -10.56
CA PRO A 95 13.47 -7.46 -11.97
C PRO A 95 12.23 -8.32 -12.21
N ALA A 96 11.96 -9.28 -11.32
CA ALA A 96 10.79 -10.17 -11.48
C ALA A 96 9.46 -9.39 -11.41
N ILE A 97 9.41 -8.34 -10.57
CA ILE A 97 8.23 -7.45 -10.47
C ILE A 97 8.15 -6.56 -11.71
N LEU A 98 9.29 -5.96 -12.12
CA LEU A 98 9.34 -5.09 -13.30
C LEU A 98 8.99 -5.86 -14.59
N ASP A 99 9.33 -7.15 -14.68
CA ASP A 99 8.95 -8.00 -15.81
C ASP A 99 7.42 -8.14 -15.92
N ILE A 100 6.75 -8.25 -14.78
CA ILE A 100 5.28 -8.31 -14.74
C ILE A 100 4.70 -6.92 -15.08
N MET A 101 5.31 -5.87 -14.56
CA MET A 101 4.85 -4.50 -14.87
C MET A 101 5.03 -4.17 -16.35
N GLU A 102 6.12 -4.65 -16.97
CA GLU A 102 6.31 -4.47 -18.43
C GLU A 102 5.19 -5.15 -19.23
N GLN A 103 4.70 -6.31 -18.77
CA GLN A 103 3.58 -6.98 -19.43
C GLN A 103 2.26 -6.19 -19.33
N LEU A 104 2.09 -5.39 -18.26
CA LEU A 104 0.84 -4.65 -18.01
C LEU A 104 0.90 -3.20 -18.49
N LEU A 105 2.08 -2.57 -18.45
CA LEU A 105 2.26 -1.12 -18.69
C LEU A 105 3.08 -0.82 -19.94
N GLY A 106 3.81 -1.80 -20.46
CA GLY A 106 4.80 -1.56 -21.51
C GLY A 106 6.19 -1.32 -20.94
N PRO A 107 7.18 -1.02 -21.79
CA PRO A 107 8.60 -1.07 -21.43
C PRO A 107 9.12 0.14 -20.65
N GLU A 108 8.29 1.15 -20.43
CA GLU A 108 8.66 2.38 -19.73
C GLU A 108 7.92 2.39 -18.39
N ILE A 109 8.65 2.20 -17.28
CA ILE A 109 8.03 2.00 -15.97
C ILE A 109 8.55 3.02 -14.97
N LEU A 110 7.66 3.86 -14.46
CA LEU A 110 7.90 4.66 -13.27
C LEU A 110 7.53 3.86 -12.03
N VAL A 111 8.43 3.85 -11.07
CA VAL A 111 8.16 3.39 -9.70
C VAL A 111 7.56 4.57 -8.95
N SER A 112 6.36 4.40 -8.46
CA SER A 112 5.63 5.49 -7.79
C SER A 112 6.25 5.84 -6.44
N SER A 113 6.22 7.12 -6.10
CA SER A 113 6.59 7.59 -4.76
C SER A 113 5.63 7.09 -3.67
N ILE A 114 4.45 6.59 -4.07
CA ILE A 114 3.42 6.14 -3.14
C ILE A 114 3.59 4.64 -2.88
N TYR A 115 4.41 4.32 -1.89
CA TYR A 115 4.53 2.96 -1.37
C TYR A 115 4.34 2.97 0.15
N ARG A 116 3.99 1.83 0.73
CA ARG A 116 3.73 1.72 2.18
C ARG A 116 4.19 0.36 2.70
N LEU A 117 4.85 0.38 3.83
CA LEU A 117 4.99 -0.81 4.67
C LEU A 117 3.82 -0.78 5.66
N ARG A 118 3.11 -1.89 5.77
CA ARG A 118 1.87 -1.93 6.54
C ARG A 118 1.92 -3.02 7.61
N PRO A 119 2.21 -2.65 8.87
CA PRO A 119 1.97 -3.54 9.99
C PRO A 119 0.48 -3.50 10.35
N LYS A 120 -0.19 -4.64 10.28
CA LYS A 120 -1.55 -4.80 10.80
C LYS A 120 -1.44 -5.57 12.10
N LEU A 121 -1.53 -4.84 13.20
CA LEU A 121 -1.36 -5.38 14.55
C LEU A 121 -2.56 -6.24 14.97
N PRO A 122 -2.35 -7.28 15.78
CA PRO A 122 -3.45 -8.12 16.28
C PRO A 122 -4.48 -7.30 17.08
N GLY A 123 -5.75 -7.50 16.77
CA GLY A 123 -6.86 -6.95 17.55
C GLY A 123 -7.02 -5.44 17.51
N LEU A 124 -6.23 -4.73 16.70
CA LEU A 124 -6.34 -3.27 16.63
C LEU A 124 -7.09 -2.82 15.38
N ALA A 125 -8.11 -1.99 15.59
CA ALA A 125 -8.93 -1.45 14.50
C ALA A 125 -8.18 -0.44 13.63
N GLU A 126 -7.12 0.19 14.16
CA GLU A 126 -6.35 1.21 13.45
C GLU A 126 -5.72 0.70 12.15
N GLY A 127 -5.49 -0.60 12.04
CA GLY A 127 -4.94 -1.20 10.83
C GLY A 127 -5.97 -1.61 9.80
N VAL A 128 -7.25 -1.39 10.07
CA VAL A 128 -8.33 -1.75 9.13
C VAL A 128 -8.53 -0.60 8.14
N ILE A 129 -8.34 -0.90 6.86
CA ILE A 129 -8.54 0.08 5.79
C ILE A 129 -9.93 -0.19 5.18
N PRO A 130 -10.82 0.82 5.17
CA PRO A 130 -12.18 0.62 4.65
C PRO A 130 -12.19 0.40 3.12
N TRP A 131 -13.35 0.09 2.56
CA TRP A 131 -13.52 -0.06 1.11
C TRP A 131 -13.09 1.22 0.40
N HIS A 132 -12.11 1.12 -0.48
CA HIS A 132 -11.62 2.27 -1.24
C HIS A 132 -11.06 1.82 -2.59
N GLN A 133 -10.83 2.79 -3.44
CA GLN A 133 -10.04 2.65 -4.67
C GLN A 133 -8.83 3.55 -4.51
N ASP A 134 -7.67 3.10 -4.97
CA ASP A 134 -6.45 3.92 -4.90
C ASP A 134 -6.63 5.24 -5.68
N SER A 135 -7.35 5.21 -6.81
CA SER A 135 -7.63 6.41 -7.61
C SER A 135 -8.32 7.52 -6.83
N ALA A 136 -9.06 7.19 -5.76
CA ALA A 136 -9.68 8.25 -4.95
C ALA A 136 -8.66 9.19 -4.30
N TYR A 137 -7.43 8.72 -4.13
CA TYR A 137 -6.32 9.51 -3.58
C TYR A 137 -5.49 10.21 -4.65
N PHE A 138 -5.73 9.90 -5.93
CA PHE A 138 -4.96 10.43 -7.07
C PHE A 138 -5.69 11.63 -7.69
N HIS A 139 -4.98 12.42 -8.48
CA HIS A 139 -5.60 13.44 -9.30
C HIS A 139 -6.52 12.81 -10.35
N SER A 140 -7.62 13.48 -10.65
CA SER A 140 -8.63 12.94 -11.56
C SER A 140 -8.12 12.79 -13.02
N CYS A 141 -7.07 13.48 -13.38
CA CYS A 141 -6.46 13.36 -14.71
C CYS A 141 -5.89 11.94 -14.96
N ALA A 142 -5.66 11.17 -13.90
CA ALA A 142 -5.13 9.80 -14.01
C ALA A 142 -6.23 8.72 -13.95
N ASP A 143 -7.50 9.09 -13.99
CA ASP A 143 -8.61 8.13 -13.83
C ASP A 143 -8.69 7.12 -14.98
N ASP A 144 -8.25 7.52 -16.16
CA ASP A 144 -8.26 6.64 -17.34
C ASP A 144 -6.95 5.86 -17.50
N ASP A 145 -5.97 6.10 -16.64
CA ASP A 145 -4.67 5.43 -16.69
C ASP A 145 -4.64 4.20 -15.79
N LEU A 146 -3.81 3.24 -16.15
CA LEU A 146 -3.55 2.07 -15.32
C LEU A 146 -2.38 2.35 -14.38
N VAL A 147 -2.65 2.31 -13.06
CA VAL A 147 -1.64 2.43 -12.01
C VAL A 147 -1.74 1.17 -11.14
N PRO A 148 -1.07 0.07 -11.55
CA PRO A 148 -1.18 -1.17 -10.79
C PRO A 148 -0.56 -1.03 -9.39
N THR A 149 -1.28 -1.52 -8.40
CA THR A 149 -0.76 -1.75 -7.05
C THR A 149 -0.32 -3.20 -6.94
N PHE A 150 0.90 -3.38 -6.50
CA PHE A 150 1.50 -4.69 -6.25
C PHE A 150 1.61 -4.84 -4.73
N TRP A 151 0.71 -5.63 -4.16
CA TRP A 151 0.67 -5.88 -2.72
C TRP A 151 1.44 -7.14 -2.41
N VAL A 152 2.52 -7.00 -1.64
CA VAL A 152 3.45 -8.09 -1.30
C VAL A 152 3.28 -8.44 0.17
N PRO A 153 2.78 -9.61 0.52
CA PRO A 153 2.76 -10.05 1.91
C PRO A 153 4.17 -10.42 2.37
N LEU A 154 4.54 -9.98 3.57
CA LEU A 154 5.84 -10.31 4.17
C LEU A 154 5.69 -11.47 5.17
N MET A 155 4.54 -12.14 5.16
CA MET A 155 4.23 -13.35 5.91
C MET A 155 3.03 -14.02 5.22
N ASN A 156 2.61 -15.18 5.67
CA ASN A 156 1.42 -15.82 5.09
C ASN A 156 0.17 -15.09 5.57
N ALA A 157 -0.35 -14.21 4.72
CA ALA A 157 -1.53 -13.41 5.03
C ALA A 157 -2.79 -14.24 4.76
N THR A 158 -3.47 -14.62 5.83
CA THR A 158 -4.70 -15.42 5.81
C THR A 158 -5.91 -14.52 6.08
N VAL A 159 -7.10 -15.08 5.95
CA VAL A 159 -8.34 -14.38 6.33
C VAL A 159 -8.27 -14.00 7.82
N GLU A 160 -7.77 -14.90 8.66
CA GLU A 160 -7.64 -14.67 10.11
C GLU A 160 -6.68 -13.54 10.45
N SER A 161 -5.56 -13.40 9.71
CA SER A 161 -4.61 -12.32 9.93
C SER A 161 -4.97 -11.02 9.21
N GLY A 162 -6.17 -10.95 8.62
CA GLY A 162 -6.68 -9.74 7.99
C GLY A 162 -6.12 -9.50 6.59
N CYS A 163 -6.19 -10.51 5.71
CA CYS A 163 -5.85 -10.34 4.31
C CYS A 163 -6.80 -9.31 3.67
N MET A 164 -6.50 -8.90 2.46
CA MET A 164 -7.39 -7.99 1.74
C MET A 164 -8.61 -8.72 1.17
N GLU A 165 -9.66 -7.95 0.93
CA GLU A 165 -10.81 -8.33 0.10
C GLU A 165 -10.92 -7.38 -1.07
N VAL A 166 -11.43 -7.87 -2.18
CA VAL A 166 -11.64 -7.08 -3.41
C VAL A 166 -13.07 -7.29 -3.91
N LEU A 167 -13.57 -6.33 -4.73
CA LEU A 167 -14.83 -6.48 -5.46
C LEU A 167 -14.50 -6.75 -6.94
N PRO A 168 -14.58 -8.02 -7.38
CA PRO A 168 -14.21 -8.39 -8.75
C PRO A 168 -15.00 -7.65 -9.81
N GLY A 169 -14.32 -7.19 -10.87
CA GLY A 169 -14.94 -6.56 -12.03
C GLY A 169 -15.42 -5.12 -11.82
N CYS A 170 -15.37 -4.63 -10.56
CA CYS A 170 -15.93 -3.31 -10.24
C CYS A 170 -15.03 -2.15 -10.69
N HIS A 171 -13.77 -2.42 -11.02
CA HIS A 171 -12.87 -1.42 -11.60
C HIS A 171 -13.43 -0.79 -12.89
N ARG A 172 -14.24 -1.54 -13.62
CA ARG A 172 -14.87 -1.07 -14.88
C ARG A 172 -15.95 -0.01 -14.65
N LYS A 173 -16.32 0.28 -13.40
CA LYS A 173 -17.29 1.33 -13.06
C LYS A 173 -16.62 2.71 -12.93
N GLY A 174 -15.30 2.78 -13.15
CA GLY A 174 -14.54 4.00 -12.93
C GLY A 174 -14.37 4.32 -11.44
N VAL A 175 -14.05 5.57 -11.14
CA VAL A 175 -13.88 6.02 -9.76
C VAL A 175 -15.24 6.21 -9.10
N LEU A 176 -15.49 5.43 -8.06
CA LEU A 176 -16.70 5.54 -7.24
C LEU A 176 -16.60 6.79 -6.35
N ARG A 177 -17.73 7.30 -5.91
CA ARG A 177 -17.74 8.39 -4.94
C ARG A 177 -17.19 7.88 -3.60
N HIS A 178 -16.25 8.63 -3.01
CA HIS A 178 -15.69 8.36 -1.69
C HIS A 178 -16.03 9.48 -0.72
N TYR A 179 -15.87 9.20 0.58
CA TYR A 179 -16.06 10.16 1.64
C TYR A 179 -15.07 9.89 2.77
N TRP A 180 -14.91 10.85 3.66
CA TRP A 180 -14.09 10.69 4.86
C TRP A 180 -14.93 9.97 5.92
N ALA A 181 -14.69 8.66 6.08
CA ALA A 181 -15.55 7.83 6.95
C ALA A 181 -15.27 8.03 8.44
N ASP A 182 -14.03 8.29 8.83
CA ASP A 182 -13.64 8.47 10.23
C ASP A 182 -12.43 9.41 10.32
N LEU A 183 -12.52 10.40 11.20
CA LEU A 183 -11.40 11.33 11.47
C LEU A 183 -10.25 10.66 12.22
N ARG A 184 -10.58 9.65 13.04
CA ARG A 184 -9.58 8.96 13.87
C ARG A 184 -8.75 7.96 13.08
N ALA A 185 -9.29 7.48 11.96
CA ALA A 185 -8.60 6.60 11.02
C ALA A 185 -8.68 7.27 9.65
N PRO A 186 -7.82 8.26 9.37
CA PRO A 186 -7.97 9.07 8.17
C PRO A 186 -7.77 8.24 6.91
N GLY A 187 -8.86 7.90 6.29
CA GLY A 187 -8.89 7.15 5.05
C GLY A 187 -10.19 7.41 4.33
N LEU A 188 -10.09 7.40 3.02
CA LEU A 188 -11.27 7.52 2.17
C LEU A 188 -11.98 6.17 2.13
N SER A 189 -13.32 6.21 2.18
CA SER A 189 -14.15 5.03 2.00
C SER A 189 -15.09 5.26 0.83
N VAL A 190 -15.40 4.21 0.08
CA VAL A 190 -16.48 4.26 -0.91
C VAL A 190 -17.77 4.63 -0.18
N HIS A 191 -18.49 5.63 -0.70
CA HIS A 191 -19.74 6.08 -0.10
C HIS A 191 -20.77 4.94 -0.11
N PRO A 192 -21.51 4.70 0.99
CA PRO A 192 -22.45 3.58 1.05
C PRO A 192 -23.44 3.51 -0.13
N ASP A 193 -23.95 4.65 -0.58
CA ASP A 193 -24.88 4.71 -1.70
C ASP A 193 -24.24 4.34 -3.04
N HIS A 194 -22.92 4.30 -3.10
CA HIS A 194 -22.17 3.99 -4.33
C HIS A 194 -21.44 2.63 -4.22
N MET A 195 -21.64 1.90 -3.11
CA MET A 195 -21.06 0.57 -2.97
C MET A 195 -21.64 -0.38 -4.01
N PRO A 196 -20.80 -1.05 -4.82
CA PRO A 196 -21.30 -2.03 -5.76
C PRO A 196 -21.92 -3.24 -5.05
N ASP A 197 -23.05 -3.70 -5.54
CA ASP A 197 -23.70 -4.94 -5.05
C ASP A 197 -23.00 -6.16 -5.68
N VAL A 198 -21.79 -6.40 -5.21
CA VAL A 198 -20.94 -7.51 -5.66
C VAL A 198 -20.35 -8.18 -4.42
N LYS A 199 -20.36 -9.50 -4.41
CA LYS A 199 -19.84 -10.26 -3.27
C LYS A 199 -18.32 -10.08 -3.15
N PRO A 200 -17.83 -9.63 -1.99
CA PRO A 200 -16.39 -9.53 -1.77
C PRO A 200 -15.68 -10.87 -1.87
N VAL A 201 -14.45 -10.83 -2.35
CA VAL A 201 -13.60 -12.02 -2.45
C VAL A 201 -12.34 -11.78 -1.62
N PRO A 202 -12.06 -12.61 -0.61
CA PRO A 202 -10.79 -12.52 0.12
C PRO A 202 -9.64 -12.97 -0.77
N VAL A 203 -8.48 -12.31 -0.61
CA VAL A 203 -7.29 -12.59 -1.43
C VAL A 203 -6.11 -12.99 -0.53
N PRO A 204 -6.17 -14.17 0.12
CA PRO A 204 -5.05 -14.64 0.92
C PRO A 204 -3.83 -14.93 0.03
N ALA A 205 -2.65 -14.55 0.53
CA ALA A 205 -1.41 -14.70 -0.22
C ALA A 205 -0.26 -14.95 0.74
N GLY A 206 0.70 -15.74 0.31
CA GLY A 206 1.86 -16.12 1.12
C GLY A 206 3.15 -15.47 0.65
N ILE A 207 4.23 -15.77 1.36
CA ILE A 207 5.57 -15.29 0.99
C ILE A 207 5.91 -15.78 -0.42
N GLY A 208 6.28 -14.84 -1.26
CA GLY A 208 6.57 -15.11 -2.67
C GLY A 208 5.43 -14.80 -3.61
N ASP A 209 4.20 -14.68 -3.09
CA ASP A 209 3.02 -14.28 -3.88
C ASP A 209 2.92 -12.76 -3.93
N ALA A 210 2.02 -12.28 -4.79
CA ALA A 210 1.57 -10.89 -4.79
C ALA A 210 0.09 -10.81 -5.16
N VAL A 211 -0.61 -9.83 -4.63
CA VAL A 211 -1.92 -9.44 -5.13
C VAL A 211 -1.71 -8.19 -5.99
N ILE A 212 -2.00 -8.31 -7.27
CA ILE A 212 -1.88 -7.20 -8.23
C ILE A 212 -3.29 -6.66 -8.47
N MET A 213 -3.46 -5.34 -8.34
CA MET A 213 -4.78 -4.69 -8.50
C MET A 213 -4.65 -3.46 -9.38
N THR A 214 -5.70 -3.14 -10.12
CA THR A 214 -5.78 -1.82 -10.77
C THR A 214 -6.09 -0.76 -9.71
N ASN A 215 -5.72 0.48 -10.00
CA ASN A 215 -6.04 1.65 -9.17
C ASN A 215 -7.55 1.84 -8.96
N LEU A 216 -8.36 1.28 -9.85
CA LEU A 216 -9.83 1.36 -9.82
C LEU A 216 -10.49 0.18 -9.11
N THR A 217 -9.74 -0.84 -8.69
CA THR A 217 -10.31 -2.01 -8.01
C THR A 217 -10.71 -1.64 -6.59
N PRO A 218 -12.01 -1.70 -6.22
CA PRO A 218 -12.38 -1.47 -4.84
C PRO A 218 -11.86 -2.60 -3.97
N HIS A 219 -11.17 -2.23 -2.89
CA HIS A 219 -10.56 -3.19 -1.98
C HIS A 219 -10.56 -2.66 -0.55
N ARG A 220 -10.38 -3.57 0.40
CA ARG A 220 -10.26 -3.22 1.82
C ARG A 220 -9.34 -4.22 2.52
N SER A 221 -8.93 -3.91 3.73
CA SER A 221 -8.32 -4.90 4.61
C SER A 221 -9.27 -5.24 5.75
N THR A 222 -9.34 -6.53 6.11
CA THR A 222 -10.22 -7.01 7.17
C THR A 222 -9.52 -6.98 8.53
N ASP A 223 -10.25 -7.27 9.60
CA ASP A 223 -9.70 -7.33 10.96
C ASP A 223 -8.61 -8.40 11.04
N ASN A 224 -7.60 -8.14 11.84
CA ASN A 224 -6.60 -9.14 12.20
C ASN A 224 -7.03 -9.75 13.56
N VAL A 225 -7.60 -10.93 13.51
CA VAL A 225 -8.06 -11.65 14.70
C VAL A 225 -7.07 -12.76 15.11
N SER A 226 -5.92 -12.83 14.44
CA SER A 226 -4.84 -13.74 14.81
C SER A 226 -3.98 -13.12 15.92
N SER A 227 -2.98 -13.87 16.38
CA SER A 227 -1.97 -13.35 17.32
C SER A 227 -0.76 -12.72 16.61
N LEU A 228 -0.71 -12.77 15.27
CA LEU A 228 0.46 -12.38 14.47
C LEU A 228 0.27 -11.00 13.88
N ILE A 229 1.36 -10.24 13.75
CA ILE A 229 1.32 -9.01 12.97
C ILE A 229 1.29 -9.38 11.48
N ARG A 230 0.33 -8.85 10.73
CA ARG A 230 0.30 -9.07 9.28
C ARG A 230 1.06 -7.92 8.58
N TRP A 231 2.30 -8.21 8.23
CA TRP A 231 3.17 -7.28 7.51
C TRP A 231 2.95 -7.40 6.00
N SER A 232 2.93 -6.27 5.31
CA SER A 232 2.89 -6.22 3.84
C SER A 232 3.56 -4.95 3.32
N ALA A 233 3.95 -4.99 2.05
CA ALA A 233 4.39 -3.81 1.30
C ALA A 233 3.40 -3.56 0.15
N ASP A 234 2.89 -2.32 0.06
CA ASP A 234 2.10 -1.87 -1.09
C ASP A 234 3.04 -1.02 -1.95
N ILE A 235 3.26 -1.43 -3.19
CA ILE A 235 4.09 -0.67 -4.12
C ILE A 235 3.30 -0.41 -5.40
N ARG A 236 3.59 0.67 -6.10
CA ARG A 236 2.81 1.10 -7.25
C ARG A 236 3.70 1.47 -8.42
N PHE A 237 3.16 1.30 -9.59
CA PHE A 237 3.87 1.54 -10.85
C PHE A 237 2.93 2.24 -11.84
N ASN A 238 3.51 2.97 -12.78
CA ASN A 238 2.74 3.58 -13.87
C ASN A 238 3.65 3.81 -15.07
N SER A 239 3.02 4.05 -16.21
CA SER A 239 3.74 4.55 -17.38
C SER A 239 4.16 6.00 -17.12
N PRO A 240 5.35 6.43 -17.57
CA PRO A 240 5.71 7.87 -17.52
C PRO A 240 4.77 8.76 -18.31
N GLU A 241 3.97 8.18 -19.22
CA GLU A 241 2.98 8.92 -20.03
C GLU A 241 1.65 9.10 -19.30
N ALA A 242 1.44 8.38 -18.19
CA ALA A 242 0.22 8.51 -17.41
C ALA A 242 0.09 9.92 -16.85
N GLY A 243 -1.13 10.38 -16.68
CA GLY A 243 -1.41 11.67 -16.09
C GLY A 243 -0.77 11.85 -14.71
N ASP A 244 -0.53 13.08 -14.31
CA ASP A 244 0.03 13.39 -12.99
C ASP A 244 -1.02 13.07 -11.92
N TYR A 245 -0.89 11.92 -11.30
CA TYR A 245 -1.85 11.43 -10.31
C TYR A 245 -1.47 11.76 -8.86
N GLY A 246 -0.52 12.67 -8.66
CA GLY A 246 -0.17 13.07 -7.31
C GLY A 246 1.32 13.33 -7.15
N PRO A 247 1.88 13.06 -5.99
CA PRO A 247 3.25 13.45 -5.69
C PRO A 247 4.27 12.63 -6.48
N ASN A 248 4.37 12.96 -7.78
CA ASN A 248 5.33 12.30 -8.69
C ASN A 248 6.76 12.78 -8.50
N GLU A 249 6.97 13.84 -7.72
CA GLU A 249 8.30 14.44 -7.53
C GLU A 249 9.33 13.45 -6.96
N ALA A 250 8.86 12.42 -6.25
CA ALA A 250 9.74 11.38 -5.71
C ALA A 250 9.54 10.04 -6.40
N SER A 251 8.84 10.00 -7.54
CA SER A 251 8.78 8.84 -8.41
C SER A 251 10.05 8.78 -9.25
N PHE A 252 10.44 7.59 -9.67
CA PHE A 252 11.67 7.43 -10.43
C PHE A 252 11.53 6.35 -11.50
N LEU A 253 12.36 6.44 -12.52
CA LEU A 253 12.35 5.48 -13.62
C LEU A 253 12.99 4.17 -13.15
N GLY A 254 12.17 3.12 -13.06
CA GLY A 254 12.63 1.79 -12.65
C GLY A 254 13.03 0.91 -13.81
N ARG A 255 12.47 1.19 -15.00
CA ARG A 255 12.82 0.48 -16.24
C ARG A 255 12.52 1.39 -17.42
N SER A 256 13.42 1.40 -18.43
CA SER A 256 13.20 2.12 -19.68
C SER A 256 14.03 1.51 -20.79
N LYS A 257 13.42 1.35 -21.96
CA LYS A 257 14.12 1.00 -23.20
C LYS A 257 14.58 2.25 -23.96
N VAL A 258 13.87 3.37 -23.77
CA VAL A 258 14.15 4.62 -24.47
C VAL A 258 15.24 5.42 -23.74
N ARG A 259 15.24 5.38 -22.40
CA ARG A 259 16.16 6.15 -21.57
C ARG A 259 16.81 5.26 -20.51
N PRO A 260 17.60 4.23 -20.95
CA PRO A 260 18.19 3.28 -19.98
C PRO A 260 19.16 3.94 -19.00
N ASP A 261 19.80 5.04 -19.41
CA ASP A 261 20.76 5.76 -18.56
C ASP A 261 20.05 6.59 -17.46
N ASP A 262 18.76 6.82 -17.57
CA ASP A 262 17.97 7.55 -16.55
C ASP A 262 17.38 6.60 -15.49
N VAL A 263 17.53 5.29 -15.68
CA VAL A 263 16.99 4.30 -14.74
C VAL A 263 17.77 4.37 -13.42
N ILE A 264 17.04 4.53 -12.30
CA ILE A 264 17.67 4.62 -10.98
C ILE A 264 18.07 3.20 -10.50
N THR A 265 19.36 3.00 -10.31
CA THR A 265 19.93 1.70 -9.89
C THR A 265 20.73 1.77 -8.58
N ASP A 266 20.87 2.96 -8.00
CA ASP A 266 21.69 3.19 -6.80
C ASP A 266 20.81 3.66 -5.61
N UNK A 267 20.87 3.08 -4.61
CA UNK A 267 20.20 3.32 -3.42
C UNK A 267 20.37 4.68 -2.94
N ARG A 268 21.59 5.25 -3.17
CA ARG A 268 21.83 6.66 -2.75
C ARG A 268 21.09 7.68 -3.59
N GLU A 269 20.87 7.39 -4.85
CA GLU A 269 20.04 8.25 -5.71
C GLU A 269 18.58 8.18 -5.27
N PHE A 270 18.09 6.99 -4.99
CA PHE A 270 16.75 6.79 -4.44
C PHE A 270 16.59 7.57 -3.12
N GLU A 271 17.55 7.46 -2.21
CA GLU A 271 17.52 8.20 -0.93
C GLU A 271 17.47 9.72 -1.14
N LYS A 272 18.23 10.25 -2.09
CA LYS A 272 18.20 11.69 -2.42
C LYS A 272 16.83 12.12 -2.95
N ILE A 273 16.23 11.31 -3.81
CA ILE A 273 14.89 11.56 -4.33
C ILE A 273 13.89 11.59 -3.15
N ARG A 274 13.98 10.61 -2.26
CA ARG A 274 13.07 10.48 -1.11
C ARG A 274 13.28 11.57 -0.04
N ALA A 275 14.51 12.02 0.15
CA ALA A 275 14.84 13.02 1.17
C ALA A 275 14.07 14.35 0.97
N ASN A 276 13.75 14.68 -0.27
CA ASN A 276 13.03 15.90 -0.64
C ASN A 276 11.52 15.68 -0.77
N HIS A 277 11.06 14.44 -0.57
CA HIS A 277 9.64 14.12 -0.76
C HIS A 277 8.82 14.56 0.45
N VAL A 278 7.86 15.42 0.20
CA VAL A 278 6.83 15.76 1.19
C VAL A 278 5.59 14.97 0.81
N PRO A 279 5.19 14.00 1.65
CA PRO A 279 3.99 13.21 1.34
C PRO A 279 2.73 14.11 1.41
N SER A 280 2.42 14.77 0.31
CA SER A 280 1.22 15.58 0.21
C SER A 280 0.36 15.04 -0.92
N VAL A 281 -0.79 14.51 -0.57
CA VAL A 281 -1.78 14.11 -1.56
C VAL A 281 -2.69 15.31 -1.80
N ARG A 282 -2.59 15.90 -2.99
CA ARG A 282 -3.53 16.95 -3.41
C ARG A 282 -4.70 16.27 -4.11
N ILE A 283 -5.73 15.96 -3.35
CA ILE A 283 -6.93 15.33 -3.90
C ILE A 283 -7.78 16.44 -4.53
N ASP A 284 -8.00 16.36 -5.83
CA ASP A 284 -8.77 17.36 -6.59
C ASP A 284 -10.25 17.00 -6.77
N ARG A 285 -10.72 15.97 -6.07
CA ARG A 285 -12.10 15.49 -6.16
C ARG A 285 -13.09 16.53 -5.60
N THR A 286 -13.94 17.07 -6.43
CA THR A 286 -14.90 18.12 -6.02
C THR A 286 -15.91 17.60 -4.98
N TRP A 287 -16.36 16.34 -5.12
CA TRP A 287 -17.26 15.74 -4.15
C TRP A 287 -16.62 15.55 -2.77
N LEU A 288 -15.29 15.42 -2.69
CA LEU A 288 -14.59 15.33 -1.40
C LEU A 288 -14.53 16.66 -0.67
N ARG A 289 -14.57 17.78 -1.38
CA ARG A 289 -14.57 19.11 -0.74
C ARG A 289 -15.82 19.32 0.07
N HIS A 290 -16.99 18.98 -0.50
CA HIS A 290 -18.26 19.05 0.21
C HIS A 290 -18.29 18.13 1.42
N ASP A 291 -17.83 16.89 1.25
CA ASP A 291 -17.80 15.92 2.34
C ASP A 291 -16.85 16.36 3.45
N LYS A 292 -15.73 16.99 3.11
CA LYS A 292 -14.78 17.49 4.11
C LYS A 292 -15.39 18.62 4.93
N GLU A 293 -16.11 19.54 4.31
CA GLU A 293 -16.83 20.62 5.01
C GLU A 293 -17.91 20.07 5.94
N THR A 294 -18.67 19.10 5.46
CA THR A 294 -19.71 18.40 6.22
C THR A 294 -19.08 17.63 7.39
N PHE A 295 -17.94 16.98 7.13
CA PHE A 295 -17.24 16.16 8.09
C PHE A 295 -16.60 16.99 9.21
N LEU A 296 -16.06 18.16 8.87
CA LEU A 296 -15.44 19.06 9.84
C LEU A 296 -16.50 19.82 10.67
N ASN A 297 -17.77 19.75 10.26
CA ASN A 297 -18.86 20.40 10.96
C ASN A 297 -19.78 19.33 11.55
N PRO A 298 -19.66 19.03 12.87
CA PRO A 298 -20.44 17.95 13.49
C PRO A 298 -21.96 18.09 13.36
N GLU A 299 -22.45 19.32 13.22
CA GLU A 299 -23.88 19.57 13.09
C GLU A 299 -24.44 19.12 11.73
N LYS A 300 -23.57 19.02 10.73
CA LYS A 300 -23.95 18.58 9.39
C LYS A 300 -23.87 17.05 9.19
N ARG A 301 -23.33 16.31 10.19
CA ARG A 301 -23.18 14.85 10.09
C ARG A 301 -24.49 14.08 10.14
N VAL A 302 -25.53 14.68 10.70
CA VAL A 302 -26.82 14.01 10.93
C VAL A 302 -27.52 13.67 9.61
N ASP A 303 -27.26 14.43 8.55
CA ASP A 303 -27.91 14.22 7.25
C ASP A 303 -27.27 13.14 6.39
N LEU A 304 -26.05 12.69 6.73
CA LEU A 304 -25.36 11.62 5.97
C LEU A 304 -25.75 10.21 6.43
N ALA A 305 -26.48 10.11 7.55
CA ALA A 305 -26.90 8.83 8.14
C ALA A 305 -28.33 8.45 7.80
N ARG A 306 -29.01 9.20 6.92
CA ARG A 306 -30.40 8.93 6.50
C ARG A 306 -30.47 8.48 5.04
#